data_da5bb77694fe0f83f101f40a667070cb
#
_entry.id   da5bb77694fe0f83f101f40a667070cb
#
_cell.length_a   1.000
_cell.length_b   1.000
_cell.length_c   1.000
_cell.angle_alpha   90.00
_cell.angle_beta   90.00
_cell.angle_gamma   90.00
#
_symmetry.space_group_name_H-M   'P 1'
#
loop_
_entity.id
_entity.type
_entity.pdbx_description
1 polymer ?
#
loop_
_entity_poly.entity_id
_entity_poly.type
_entity_poly.pdbx_seq_one_letter_code
_entity_poly.pdbx_strand_id
1 'polypeptide(L)'
;MSSKIKQGFERKLVTLAIAELRFTKTMPAHVKQGQKYAQIVSSIREVGLIEPPVVVFSGKSREYLLLDGHLRIMALTELGETKVKCLVSVDDEGYTYNKFINRLSAVQEHKM
;
A
#
# COMPACT_ATOMS: atom_id res chain seq x y z
N MET A 1 -7.40 -19.69 -18.42
CA MET A 1 -7.74 -19.39 -18.21
C MET A 1 -7.88 -18.93 -17.34
N SER A 2 -7.93 -19.10 -16.86
CA SER A 2 -8.36 -18.71 -16.08
C SER A 2 -8.35 -17.58 -15.82
N SER A 3 -7.72 -17.28 -16.18
CA SER A 3 -7.67 -16.10 -16.17
C SER A 3 -8.84 -15.39 -16.17
N LYS A 4 -9.64 -15.80 -16.73
CA LYS A 4 -10.78 -15.18 -16.79
C LYS A 4 -11.29 -14.99 -15.59
N ILE A 5 -10.92 -15.60 -14.73
CA ILE A 5 -11.48 -15.45 -13.60
C ILE A 5 -11.08 -14.28 -12.95
N LYS A 6 -10.20 -13.67 -13.31
CA LYS A 6 -9.80 -12.69 -12.69
C LYS A 6 -10.56 -11.70 -12.67
N GLN A 7 -11.16 -11.37 -12.48
CA GLN A 7 -11.94 -10.47 -12.31
C GLN A 7 -11.58 -9.19 -12.54
N GLY A 8 -11.22 -8.89 -13.29
CA GLY A 8 -11.11 -7.57 -13.55
C GLY A 8 -9.92 -6.85 -13.23
N PHE A 9 -8.97 -7.40 -12.66
CA PHE A 9 -7.79 -6.60 -12.59
C PHE A 9 -6.56 -7.41 -12.69
N GLU A 10 -5.53 -6.75 -13.18
CA GLU A 10 -4.25 -7.32 -13.31
C GLU A 10 -3.38 -6.71 -12.29
N ARG A 11 -2.37 -7.41 -11.86
CA ARG A 11 -1.39 -6.88 -10.95
C ARG A 11 -0.04 -7.02 -11.56
N LYS A 12 0.70 -5.94 -11.56
CA LYS A 12 2.03 -5.95 -12.11
C LYS A 12 2.98 -5.47 -11.04
N LEU A 13 4.19 -6.01 -11.06
CA LEU A 13 5.23 -5.55 -10.18
C LEU A 13 5.93 -4.38 -10.83
N VAL A 14 5.89 -3.25 -10.18
CA VAL A 14 6.45 -2.03 -10.72
C VAL A 14 7.29 -1.36 -9.66
N THR A 15 8.44 -0.86 -10.02
CA THR A 15 9.29 -0.14 -9.08
C THR A 15 8.83 1.31 -9.05
N LEU A 16 8.49 1.78 -7.87
CA LEU A 16 8.00 3.13 -7.69
C LEU A 16 8.83 3.85 -6.65
N ALA A 17 8.88 5.17 -6.75
CA ALA A 17 9.53 5.96 -5.73
C ALA A 17 8.63 5.98 -4.51
N ILE A 18 9.20 5.79 -3.34
CA ILE A 18 8.40 5.77 -2.12
C ILE A 18 7.68 7.11 -1.94
N ALA A 19 8.31 8.21 -2.39
CA ALA A 19 7.69 9.52 -2.26
C ALA A 19 6.43 9.67 -3.10
N GLU A 20 6.22 8.80 -4.08
CA GLU A 20 5.03 8.86 -4.91
C GLU A 20 3.85 8.13 -4.32
N LEU A 21 4.05 7.40 -3.24
CA LEU A 21 2.99 6.60 -2.65
C LEU A 21 2.23 7.43 -1.64
N ARG A 22 0.92 7.36 -1.73
CA ARG A 22 0.10 8.09 -0.80
C ARG A 22 -0.52 7.11 0.18
N PHE A 23 -0.26 7.32 1.47
CA PHE A 23 -0.83 6.45 2.49
C PHE A 23 -2.33 6.68 2.55
N THR A 24 -3.05 5.60 2.72
CA THR A 24 -4.49 5.69 2.84
C THR A 24 -4.96 5.47 4.26
N LYS A 25 -4.04 5.26 5.18
CA LYS A 25 -4.36 5.14 6.58
C LYS A 25 -3.42 5.99 7.37
N THR A 26 -3.89 6.49 8.49
CA THR A 26 -3.03 7.22 9.41
C THR A 26 -2.46 6.22 10.39
N MET A 27 -1.15 6.20 10.51
CA MET A 27 -0.52 5.27 11.44
C MET A 27 -0.41 5.92 12.80
N PRO A 28 -0.61 5.17 13.88
CA PRO A 28 -0.48 5.74 15.22
C PRO A 28 0.94 6.24 15.45
N ALA A 29 1.04 7.28 16.27
CA ALA A 29 2.36 7.86 16.52
C ALA A 29 3.32 6.87 17.15
N HIS A 30 2.79 5.93 17.93
CA HIS A 30 3.64 4.99 18.64
C HIS A 30 3.89 3.69 17.87
N VAL A 31 3.46 3.61 16.63
CA VAL A 31 3.57 2.36 15.90
C VAL A 31 5.01 1.91 15.75
N LYS A 32 5.94 2.84 15.65
CA LYS A 32 7.33 2.47 15.48
C LYS A 32 7.96 1.89 16.73
N GLN A 33 7.29 2.01 17.86
CA GLN A 33 7.81 1.46 19.09
C GLN A 33 7.27 0.08 19.38
N GLY A 34 6.38 -0.41 18.50
CA GLY A 34 5.78 -1.71 18.71
C GLY A 34 6.64 -2.84 18.20
N GLN A 35 6.34 -4.01 18.71
CA GLN A 35 7.10 -5.19 18.35
C GLN A 35 6.88 -5.59 16.91
N LYS A 36 5.67 -5.38 16.40
CA LYS A 36 5.37 -5.75 15.04
C LYS A 36 6.22 -4.93 14.07
N TYR A 37 6.35 -3.63 14.32
CA TYR A 37 7.15 -2.80 13.44
C TYR A 37 8.62 -3.21 13.52
N ALA A 38 9.11 -3.47 14.72
CA ALA A 38 10.49 -3.90 14.90
C ALA A 38 10.79 -5.18 14.14
N GLN A 39 9.84 -6.10 14.16
CA GLN A 39 10.01 -7.35 13.44
C GLN A 39 10.05 -7.14 11.93
N ILE A 40 9.23 -6.22 11.45
CA ILE A 40 9.22 -5.91 10.02
C ILE A 40 10.55 -5.29 9.60
N VAL A 41 11.05 -4.35 10.39
CA VAL A 41 12.33 -3.72 10.08
C VAL A 41 13.45 -4.76 10.06
N SER A 42 13.46 -5.61 11.06
CA SER A 42 14.49 -6.62 11.17
C SER A 42 14.45 -7.60 10.00
N SER A 43 13.25 -8.01 9.64
CA SER A 43 13.08 -8.94 8.54
C SER A 43 13.54 -8.34 7.22
N ILE A 44 13.19 -7.10 6.97
CA ILE A 44 13.59 -6.46 5.73
C ILE A 44 15.09 -6.29 5.69
N ARG A 45 15.68 -5.93 6.83
CA ARG A 45 17.12 -5.74 6.87
C ARG A 45 17.87 -7.03 6.59
N GLU A 46 17.38 -8.14 7.09
CA GLU A 46 18.08 -9.38 6.95
C GLU A 46 17.79 -10.17 5.70
N VAL A 47 16.55 -10.13 5.27
CA VAL A 47 16.13 -10.96 4.16
C VAL A 47 15.69 -10.16 2.95
N GLY A 48 15.40 -8.90 3.14
CA GLY A 48 14.86 -8.08 2.06
C GLY A 48 13.35 -8.09 2.10
N LEU A 49 12.76 -7.32 1.21
CA LEU A 49 11.32 -7.19 1.15
C LEU A 49 10.75 -8.40 0.43
N ILE A 50 10.05 -9.25 1.16
CA ILE A 50 9.50 -10.46 0.59
C ILE A 50 8.13 -10.25 0.00
N GLU A 51 7.25 -9.58 0.73
CA GLU A 51 5.93 -9.30 0.23
C GLU A 51 5.85 -7.89 -0.26
N PRO A 52 5.57 -7.66 -1.53
CA PRO A 52 5.51 -6.29 -2.03
C PRO A 52 4.28 -5.58 -1.52
N PRO A 53 4.38 -4.28 -1.28
CA PRO A 53 3.19 -3.50 -0.93
C PRO A 53 2.23 -3.48 -2.11
N VAL A 54 0.97 -3.25 -1.84
CA VAL A 54 -0.07 -3.24 -2.86
C VAL A 54 -0.56 -1.82 -3.04
N VAL A 55 -0.57 -1.35 -4.27
CA VAL A 55 -1.02 0.00 -4.58
C VAL A 55 -2.01 -0.05 -5.72
N VAL A 56 -2.78 1.01 -5.85
CA VAL A 56 -3.67 1.16 -6.99
C VAL A 56 -3.41 2.55 -7.54
N PHE A 57 -3.38 2.67 -8.84
CA PHE A 57 -3.19 3.97 -9.47
C PHE A 57 -4.56 4.59 -9.66
N SER A 58 -4.75 5.78 -9.13
CA SER A 58 -6.01 6.47 -9.28
C SER A 58 -5.93 7.39 -10.49
N GLY A 59 -6.68 7.10 -11.50
CA GLY A 59 -6.70 7.92 -12.69
C GLY A 59 -7.27 9.29 -12.43
N LYS A 60 -8.16 9.39 -11.43
CA LYS A 60 -8.72 10.65 -11.11
C LYS A 60 -7.75 11.58 -10.44
N SER A 61 -7.05 11.15 -9.47
CA SER A 61 -6.11 11.99 -8.77
C SER A 61 -4.69 11.84 -9.30
N ARG A 62 -4.48 10.88 -10.16
CA ARG A 62 -3.18 10.60 -10.74
C ARG A 62 -2.15 10.31 -9.66
N GLU A 63 -2.56 9.53 -8.69
CA GLU A 63 -1.71 9.17 -7.57
C GLU A 63 -1.69 7.67 -7.40
N TYR A 64 -0.64 7.19 -6.76
CA TYR A 64 -0.57 5.79 -6.38
C TYR A 64 -1.02 5.71 -4.92
N LEU A 65 -2.11 5.03 -4.68
CA LEU A 65 -2.65 4.89 -3.33
C LEU A 65 -2.17 3.58 -2.73
N LEU A 66 -1.55 3.68 -1.57
CA LEU A 66 -1.03 2.49 -0.90
C LEU A 66 -2.16 1.81 -0.17
N LEU A 67 -2.51 0.62 -0.59
CA LEU A 67 -3.61 -0.11 0.02
C LEU A 67 -3.15 -1.04 1.12
N ASP A 68 -1.97 -1.60 1.00
CA ASP A 68 -1.47 -2.55 1.97
C ASP A 68 0.03 -2.43 2.06
N GLY A 69 0.57 -2.61 3.23
CA GLY A 69 2.01 -2.56 3.42
C GLY A 69 2.51 -1.26 3.99
N HIS A 70 1.66 -0.53 4.72
CA HIS A 70 2.06 0.75 5.27
C HIS A 70 3.29 0.63 6.18
N LEU A 71 3.31 -0.38 7.05
CA LEU A 71 4.46 -0.55 7.93
C LEU A 71 5.71 -0.91 7.16
N ARG A 72 5.54 -1.65 6.07
CA ARG A 72 6.70 -2.01 5.25
C ARG A 72 7.30 -0.78 4.60
N ILE A 73 6.45 0.14 4.13
CA ILE A 73 6.95 1.37 3.53
C ILE A 73 7.64 2.22 4.58
N MET A 74 7.09 2.28 5.79
CA MET A 74 7.73 3.03 6.85
C MET A 74 9.10 2.43 7.17
N ALA A 75 9.17 1.11 7.22
CA ALA A 75 10.42 0.43 7.54
C ALA A 75 11.46 0.66 6.45
N LEU A 76 11.04 0.60 5.18
CA LEU A 76 11.96 0.84 4.09
C LEU A 76 12.50 2.27 4.13
N THR A 77 11.64 3.21 4.45
CA THR A 77 12.05 4.61 4.55
C THR A 77 13.09 4.76 5.66
N GLU A 78 12.83 4.11 6.78
CA GLU A 78 13.75 4.19 7.90
C GLU A 78 15.10 3.57 7.56
N LEU A 79 15.09 2.55 6.72
CA LEU A 79 16.32 1.88 6.32
C LEU A 79 17.02 2.60 5.17
N GLY A 80 16.51 3.72 4.74
CA GLY A 80 17.18 4.54 3.74
C GLY A 80 16.83 4.25 2.31
N GLU A 81 15.78 3.44 2.08
CA GLU A 81 15.39 3.13 0.73
C GLU A 81 14.54 4.24 0.15
N THR A 82 14.67 4.47 -1.14
CA THR A 82 13.87 5.50 -1.80
C THR A 82 12.94 4.91 -2.85
N LYS A 83 13.12 3.65 -3.20
CA LYS A 83 12.28 3.00 -4.19
C LYS A 83 11.83 1.67 -3.67
N VAL A 84 10.72 1.18 -4.20
CA VAL A 84 10.19 -0.10 -3.76
C VAL A 84 9.41 -0.72 -4.90
N LYS A 85 9.48 -2.04 -4.98
CA LYS A 85 8.69 -2.77 -5.94
C LYS A 85 7.33 -3.02 -5.34
N CYS A 86 6.29 -2.59 -6.03
CA CYS A 86 4.92 -2.70 -5.55
C CYS A 86 4.09 -3.52 -6.52
N LEU A 87 3.05 -4.15 -6.01
CA LEU A 87 2.06 -4.76 -6.86
C LEU A 87 1.03 -3.68 -7.17
N VAL A 88 0.90 -3.35 -8.44
CA VAL A 88 0.00 -2.30 -8.87
C VAL A 88 -1.23 -2.91 -9.49
N SER A 89 -2.38 -2.57 -8.94
CA SER A 89 -3.64 -3.03 -9.49
C SER A 89 -4.06 -2.11 -10.61
N VAL A 90 -4.47 -2.67 -11.71
CA VAL A 90 -4.93 -1.88 -12.81
C VAL A 90 -6.27 -2.35 -13.25
N ASP A 91 -7.30 -2.07 -12.60
CA ASP A 91 -8.59 -2.46 -13.09
C ASP A 91 -9.37 -1.18 -13.16
N ASP A 92 -10.62 -1.21 -12.96
CA ASP A 92 -11.46 -0.03 -13.00
C ASP A 92 -11.07 0.83 -11.82
N GLU A 93 -10.14 1.69 -12.03
CA GLU A 93 -9.64 2.51 -10.95
C GLU A 93 -10.70 3.35 -10.32
N GLY A 94 -11.63 3.85 -11.11
CA GLY A 94 -12.68 4.68 -10.57
C GLY A 94 -13.48 3.95 -9.52
N TYR A 95 -13.87 2.73 -9.86
CA TYR A 95 -14.66 1.95 -8.95
C TYR A 95 -13.87 1.60 -7.68
N THR A 96 -12.65 1.16 -7.88
CA THR A 96 -11.82 0.76 -6.75
C THR A 96 -11.56 1.94 -5.82
N TYR A 97 -11.25 3.07 -6.40
CA TYR A 97 -10.95 4.26 -5.63
C TYR A 97 -12.18 4.70 -4.83
N ASN A 98 -13.32 4.76 -5.47
CA ASN A 98 -14.53 5.20 -4.80
C ASN A 98 -14.93 4.25 -3.68
N LYS A 99 -14.80 2.98 -3.93
CA LYS A 99 -15.16 2.00 -2.93
C LYS A 99 -14.27 2.14 -1.70
N PHE A 100 -12.98 2.34 -1.93
CA PHE A 100 -12.05 2.47 -0.84
C PHE A 100 -12.29 3.74 -0.04
N ILE A 101 -12.52 4.85 -0.72
CA ILE A 101 -12.77 6.12 -0.06
C ILE A 101 -14.08 6.07 0.72
N ASN A 102 -15.09 5.46 0.17
CA ASN A 102 -16.36 5.34 0.87
C ASN A 102 -16.21 4.53 2.15
N ARG A 103 -15.39 3.51 2.10
CA ARG A 103 -15.18 2.70 3.28
C ARG A 103 -14.49 3.50 4.37
N LEU A 104 -13.53 4.32 4.00
CA LEU A 104 -12.85 5.16 4.96
C LEU A 104 -13.80 6.18 5.57
N SER A 105 -14.65 6.77 4.75
CA SER A 105 -15.60 7.72 5.24
C SER A 105 -16.58 7.08 6.22
N ALA A 106 -17.03 5.90 5.89
CA ALA A 106 -17.95 5.20 6.77
C ALA A 106 -17.32 4.92 8.12
N VAL A 107 -16.06 4.54 8.10
CA VAL A 107 -15.39 4.27 9.35
C VAL A 107 -15.24 5.53 10.16
N GLN A 108 -14.93 6.64 9.51
CA GLN A 108 -14.81 7.88 10.21
C GLN A 108 -16.13 8.32 10.79
N GLU A 109 -17.20 8.18 10.04
CA GLU A 109 -18.49 8.54 10.55
C GLU A 109 -18.87 7.69 11.74
N HIS A 110 -18.52 6.44 11.70
CA HIS A 110 -18.82 5.56 12.78
C HIS A 110 -18.14 5.99 14.05
N LYS A 111 -17.01 6.60 13.97
CA LYS A 111 -16.33 7.01 15.15
C LYS A 111 -16.91 8.21 15.76
N MET A 112 -17.69 8.91 15.08
CA MET A 112 -18.32 10.08 15.65
C MET A 112 -19.53 9.70 16.41
#